data_1ad6519492b5d9f27faa116c1841d1d0
#
_entry.id   1ad6519492b5d9f27faa116c1841d1d0
#
_cell.length_a   1.000
_cell.length_b   1.000
_cell.length_c   1.000
_cell.angle_alpha   90.00
_cell.angle_beta   90.00
_cell.angle_gamma   90.00
#
_symmetry.space_group_name_H-M   'P 1'
#
loop_
_entity.id
_entity.type
_entity.pdbx_description
1 polymer ?
#
loop_
_entity_poly.entity_id
_entity_poly.type
_entity_poly.pdbx_seq_one_letter_code
_entity_poly.pdbx_strand_id
1 'polypeptide(L)'
;KIETDVVDVIVLKHDSASSIKDALSYTFGYNGSIEETLSTKAAEQINSENNASISTKKYTSWDNLLEALYSNKDIKAIFMTESMRASMSEEDTDFASKTKVLGNIKIITKTTVNTAAKKSKGEPFVVYISGNDGYGNISDVGRSDVNILAVINPETRQVLLISTPRDYYITI
;
A
#
# COMPACT_ATOMS: atom_id res chain seq x y z
N LYS A 1 13.32 -11.89 3.27
CA LYS A 1 13.26 -10.44 3.12
C LYS A 1 12.42 -9.87 4.25
N ILE A 2 12.88 -8.81 4.89
CA ILE A 2 12.09 -8.05 5.87
C ILE A 2 11.57 -6.83 5.12
N GLU A 3 10.27 -6.66 5.10
CA GLU A 3 9.60 -5.47 4.56
C GLU A 3 8.98 -4.71 5.73
N THR A 4 9.05 -3.39 5.66
CA THR A 4 8.47 -2.51 6.67
C THR A 4 7.54 -1.55 5.96
N ASP A 5 6.25 -1.71 6.21
CA ASP A 5 5.22 -0.81 5.75
C ASP A 5 4.90 0.18 6.88
N VAL A 6 4.62 1.42 6.52
CA VAL A 6 4.22 2.46 7.48
C VAL A 6 2.78 2.83 7.19
N VAL A 7 1.92 2.68 8.20
CA VAL A 7 0.51 3.08 8.15
C VAL A 7 0.31 4.31 9.01
N ASP A 8 -0.11 5.38 8.39
CA ASP A 8 -0.44 6.64 9.07
C ASP A 8 -1.87 6.60 9.61
N VAL A 9 -2.04 7.16 10.79
CA VAL A 9 -3.35 7.49 11.37
C VAL A 9 -3.62 8.97 11.09
N ILE A 10 -4.64 9.23 10.31
CA ILE A 10 -4.97 10.56 9.78
C ILE A 10 -6.34 11.00 10.31
N VAL A 11 -6.42 12.24 10.74
CA VAL A 11 -7.65 12.92 11.18
C VAL A 11 -7.80 14.27 10.49
N LEU A 12 -8.93 14.93 10.66
CA LEU A 12 -9.11 16.30 10.19
C LEU A 12 -8.12 17.26 10.86
N LYS A 13 -7.71 18.29 10.13
CA LYS A 13 -6.71 19.27 10.59
C LYS A 13 -7.04 19.92 11.92
N HIS A 14 -8.32 20.22 12.13
CA HIS A 14 -8.86 20.88 13.32
C HIS A 14 -9.35 19.90 14.40
N ASP A 15 -9.17 18.59 14.21
CA ASP A 15 -9.50 17.61 15.25
C ASP A 15 -8.68 17.86 16.51
N SER A 16 -9.29 17.67 17.68
CA SER A 16 -8.66 17.92 18.98
C SER A 16 -7.64 16.87 19.39
N ALA A 17 -7.68 15.66 18.78
CA ALA A 17 -6.68 14.63 19.05
C ALA A 17 -5.30 15.09 18.62
N SER A 18 -4.29 14.82 19.43
CA SER A 18 -2.88 15.13 19.21
C SER A 18 -2.01 13.87 19.11
N SER A 19 -2.58 12.73 19.47
CA SER A 19 -1.93 11.42 19.44
C SER A 19 -2.94 10.31 19.10
N ILE A 20 -2.46 9.13 18.73
CA ILE A 20 -3.30 7.94 18.53
C ILE A 20 -4.08 7.59 19.79
N LYS A 21 -3.49 7.81 20.96
CA LYS A 21 -4.16 7.53 22.24
C LYS A 21 -5.41 8.38 22.46
N ASP A 22 -5.41 9.61 21.98
CA ASP A 22 -6.58 10.51 22.08
C ASP A 22 -7.73 10.08 21.17
N ALA A 23 -7.42 9.30 20.14
CA ALA A 23 -8.36 8.83 19.13
C ALA A 23 -8.90 7.41 19.38
N LEU A 24 -8.55 6.73 20.48
CA LEU A 24 -8.94 5.33 20.72
C LEU A 24 -10.47 5.11 20.75
N SER A 25 -11.24 6.13 21.02
CA SER A 25 -12.73 6.09 20.99
C SER A 25 -13.32 6.37 19.60
N TYR A 26 -12.49 6.68 18.60
CA TYR A 26 -12.94 6.98 17.25
C TYR A 26 -13.25 5.72 16.47
N THR A 27 -14.07 5.86 15.43
CA THR A 27 -14.17 4.86 14.37
C THR A 27 -13.16 5.19 13.28
N PHE A 28 -12.32 4.22 12.95
CA PHE A 28 -11.27 4.34 11.96
C PHE A 28 -11.75 3.78 10.61
N GLY A 29 -11.79 4.62 9.58
CA GLY A 29 -12.06 4.17 8.22
C GLY A 29 -10.81 3.61 7.55
N TYR A 30 -10.99 2.71 6.59
CA TYR A 30 -9.90 2.23 5.74
C TYR A 30 -10.40 1.80 4.36
N ASN A 31 -9.50 1.86 3.36
CA ASN A 31 -9.79 1.35 2.02
C ASN A 31 -9.56 -0.17 2.00
N GLY A 32 -10.66 -0.92 2.00
CA GLY A 32 -10.60 -2.37 2.02
C GLY A 32 -10.36 -3.03 0.64
N SER A 33 -10.33 -2.25 -0.43
CA SER A 33 -9.99 -2.78 -1.75
C SER A 33 -8.48 -2.86 -1.99
N ILE A 34 -7.71 -1.99 -1.33
CA ILE A 34 -6.27 -1.83 -1.57
C ILE A 34 -5.44 -2.10 -0.31
N GLU A 35 -5.84 -1.55 0.86
CA GLU A 35 -5.02 -1.54 2.08
C GLU A 35 -5.64 -2.33 3.25
N GLU A 36 -6.54 -3.28 3.00
CA GLU A 36 -7.23 -4.02 4.06
C GLU A 36 -6.27 -4.72 5.03
N THR A 37 -5.29 -5.44 4.49
CA THR A 37 -4.35 -6.22 5.31
C THR A 37 -3.50 -5.33 6.21
N LEU A 38 -2.98 -4.22 5.69
CA LEU A 38 -2.14 -3.30 6.46
C LEU A 38 -2.97 -2.53 7.50
N SER A 39 -4.16 -2.08 7.12
CA SER A 39 -5.08 -1.37 8.01
C SER A 39 -5.56 -2.26 9.17
N THR A 40 -5.86 -3.53 8.89
CA THR A 40 -6.25 -4.50 9.93
C THR A 40 -5.10 -4.75 10.92
N LYS A 41 -3.88 -4.97 10.41
CA LYS A 41 -2.69 -5.13 11.26
C LYS A 41 -2.40 -3.87 12.09
N ALA A 42 -2.59 -2.69 11.51
CA ALA A 42 -2.44 -1.44 12.25
C ALA A 42 -3.45 -1.32 13.39
N ALA A 43 -4.71 -1.67 13.13
CA ALA A 43 -5.74 -1.69 14.16
C ALA A 43 -5.43 -2.69 15.29
N GLU A 44 -4.98 -3.90 14.93
CA GLU A 44 -4.56 -4.92 15.90
C GLU A 44 -3.39 -4.44 16.76
N GLN A 45 -2.40 -3.78 16.16
CA GLN A 45 -1.26 -3.24 16.88
C GLN A 45 -1.68 -2.12 17.84
N ILE A 46 -2.53 -1.18 17.41
CA ILE A 46 -3.09 -0.15 18.29
C ILE A 46 -3.81 -0.78 19.48
N ASN A 47 -4.65 -1.77 19.22
CA ASN A 47 -5.38 -2.48 20.27
C ASN A 47 -4.45 -3.14 21.28
N SER A 48 -3.44 -3.83 20.80
CA SER A 48 -2.44 -4.51 21.64
C SER A 48 -1.62 -3.54 22.47
N GLU A 49 -1.11 -2.46 21.87
CA GLU A 49 -0.24 -1.50 22.54
C GLU A 49 -0.98 -0.64 23.59
N ASN A 50 -2.28 -0.43 23.40
CA ASN A 50 -3.08 0.44 24.27
C ASN A 50 -4.11 -0.31 25.12
N ASN A 51 -4.13 -1.65 25.07
CA ASN A 51 -5.15 -2.48 25.71
C ASN A 51 -6.58 -1.96 25.40
N ALA A 52 -6.83 -1.68 24.13
CA ALA A 52 -8.04 -1.07 23.60
C ALA A 52 -8.75 -1.99 22.60
N SER A 53 -9.93 -1.60 22.17
CA SER A 53 -10.66 -2.22 21.07
C SER A 53 -11.28 -1.12 20.23
N ILE A 54 -10.51 -0.62 19.25
CA ILE A 54 -10.99 0.44 18.37
C ILE A 54 -12.02 -0.09 17.38
N SER A 55 -12.96 0.77 17.00
CA SER A 55 -13.93 0.47 15.94
C SER A 55 -13.34 0.78 14.57
N THR A 56 -13.57 -0.11 13.59
CA THR A 56 -13.13 0.10 12.21
C THR A 56 -14.30 0.03 11.24
N LYS A 57 -14.21 0.76 10.11
CA LYS A 57 -15.21 0.77 9.04
C LYS A 57 -14.53 0.68 7.69
N LYS A 58 -14.93 -0.33 6.90
CA LYS A 58 -14.41 -0.59 5.57
C LYS A 58 -15.10 0.28 4.52
N TYR A 59 -14.33 0.83 3.60
CA TYR A 59 -14.77 1.53 2.40
C TYR A 59 -14.15 0.88 1.16
N THR A 60 -14.77 1.03 0.00
CA THR A 60 -14.35 0.38 -1.25
C THR A 60 -13.57 1.32 -2.18
N SER A 61 -13.54 2.61 -1.88
CA SER A 61 -12.79 3.61 -2.65
C SER A 61 -12.24 4.70 -1.74
N TRP A 62 -11.22 5.40 -2.21
CA TRP A 62 -10.66 6.57 -1.52
C TRP A 62 -11.65 7.72 -1.44
N ASP A 63 -12.41 7.97 -2.50
CA ASP A 63 -13.41 9.06 -2.54
C ASP A 63 -14.44 8.91 -1.43
N ASN A 64 -15.03 7.71 -1.29
CA ASN A 64 -16.02 7.42 -0.26
C ASN A 64 -15.42 7.51 1.16
N LEU A 65 -14.17 7.08 1.33
CA LEU A 65 -13.46 7.15 2.60
C LEU A 65 -13.18 8.59 3.00
N LEU A 66 -12.69 9.41 2.08
CA LEU A 66 -12.40 10.83 2.34
C LEU A 66 -13.68 11.65 2.55
N GLU A 67 -14.73 11.39 1.78
CA GLU A 67 -16.04 12.00 2.02
C GLU A 67 -16.56 11.70 3.42
N ALA A 68 -16.44 10.45 3.87
CA ALA A 68 -16.83 10.06 5.21
C ALA A 68 -15.98 10.75 6.29
N LEU A 69 -14.65 10.88 6.08
CA LEU A 69 -13.77 11.61 6.98
C LEU A 69 -14.13 13.10 7.04
N TYR A 70 -14.33 13.73 5.88
CA TYR A 70 -14.64 15.16 5.81
C TYR A 70 -16.02 15.48 6.40
N SER A 71 -16.99 14.57 6.26
CA SER A 71 -18.30 14.72 6.91
C SER A 71 -18.24 14.59 8.43
N ASN A 72 -17.21 13.94 8.98
CA ASN A 72 -16.94 13.74 10.39
C ASN A 72 -18.14 13.15 11.19
N LYS A 73 -18.96 12.34 10.52
CA LYS A 73 -20.16 11.73 11.12
C LYS A 73 -19.94 10.29 11.55
N ASP A 74 -19.53 9.45 10.57
CA ASP A 74 -19.42 8.00 10.80
C ASP A 74 -18.02 7.57 11.24
N ILE A 75 -17.00 8.28 10.75
CA ILE A 75 -15.60 8.06 11.10
C ILE A 75 -14.94 9.39 11.46
N LYS A 76 -13.90 9.33 12.28
CA LYS A 76 -13.11 10.50 12.66
C LYS A 76 -11.63 10.34 12.37
N ALA A 77 -11.17 9.13 12.13
CA ALA A 77 -9.81 8.81 11.74
C ALA A 77 -9.82 7.85 10.54
N ILE A 78 -8.73 7.84 9.78
CA ILE A 78 -8.50 6.86 8.72
C ILE A 78 -7.10 6.25 8.83
N PHE A 79 -6.98 5.02 8.34
CA PHE A 79 -5.70 4.40 8.03
C PHE A 79 -5.36 4.65 6.57
N MET A 80 -4.12 4.98 6.32
CA MET A 80 -3.55 5.14 4.97
C MET A 80 -2.06 4.86 5.03
N THR A 81 -1.50 4.13 4.08
CA THR A 81 -0.05 3.96 4.01
C THR A 81 0.64 5.30 3.77
N GLU A 82 1.87 5.45 4.27
CA GLU A 82 2.68 6.66 4.06
C GLU A 82 2.86 6.96 2.56
N SER A 83 3.06 5.91 1.75
CA SER A 83 3.19 6.03 0.30
C SER A 83 1.91 6.56 -0.36
N MET A 84 0.75 6.01 0.02
CA MET A 84 -0.53 6.49 -0.51
C MET A 84 -0.83 7.92 -0.06
N ARG A 85 -0.53 8.26 1.20
CA ARG A 85 -0.67 9.62 1.71
C ARG A 85 0.18 10.61 0.93
N ALA A 86 1.42 10.24 0.60
CA ALA A 86 2.30 11.08 -0.22
C ALA A 86 1.69 11.35 -1.60
N SER A 87 1.28 10.28 -2.32
CA SER A 87 0.62 10.41 -3.62
C SER A 87 -0.66 11.24 -3.54
N MET A 88 -1.51 10.97 -2.55
CA MET A 88 -2.76 11.72 -2.35
C MET A 88 -2.51 13.20 -2.08
N SER A 89 -1.45 13.54 -1.34
CA SER A 89 -1.10 14.93 -1.03
C SER A 89 -0.54 15.69 -2.24
N GLU A 90 0.04 14.98 -3.22
CA GLU A 90 0.49 15.56 -4.48
C GLU A 90 -0.67 15.79 -5.45
N GLU A 91 -1.62 14.86 -5.52
CA GLU A 91 -2.76 14.91 -6.42
C GLU A 91 -3.88 15.83 -5.91
N ASP A 92 -4.11 15.85 -4.59
CA ASP A 92 -5.17 16.64 -3.94
C ASP A 92 -4.61 17.58 -2.88
N THR A 93 -4.46 18.85 -3.24
CA THR A 93 -4.01 19.90 -2.31
C THR A 93 -4.97 20.12 -1.14
N ASP A 94 -6.25 19.81 -1.32
CA ASP A 94 -7.27 19.88 -0.26
C ASP A 94 -7.01 18.82 0.81
N PHE A 95 -6.62 17.60 0.43
CA PHE A 95 -6.30 16.55 1.37
C PHE A 95 -5.20 16.98 2.35
N ALA A 96 -4.07 17.47 1.83
CA ALA A 96 -2.94 17.93 2.66
C ALA A 96 -3.32 19.12 3.57
N SER A 97 -4.20 20.01 3.08
CA SER A 97 -4.63 21.20 3.85
C SER A 97 -5.66 20.88 4.93
N LYS A 98 -6.53 19.89 4.69
CA LYS A 98 -7.66 19.51 5.56
C LYS A 98 -7.35 18.44 6.59
N THR A 99 -6.21 17.76 6.46
CA THR A 99 -5.86 16.62 7.31
C THR A 99 -4.55 16.82 8.08
N LYS A 100 -4.34 16.01 9.10
CA LYS A 100 -3.08 15.87 9.84
C LYS A 100 -2.86 14.42 10.24
N VAL A 101 -1.59 14.03 10.35
CA VAL A 101 -1.18 12.73 10.87
C VAL A 101 -1.08 12.80 12.39
N LEU A 102 -1.73 11.89 13.11
CA LEU A 102 -1.62 11.73 14.57
C LEU A 102 -0.41 10.90 14.99
N GLY A 103 0.00 10.01 14.13
CA GLY A 103 1.12 9.10 14.33
C GLY A 103 1.13 8.02 13.26
N ASN A 104 2.17 7.20 13.28
CA ASN A 104 2.35 6.11 12.34
C ASN A 104 2.58 4.77 13.05
N ILE A 105 2.25 3.69 12.36
CA ILE A 105 2.39 2.32 12.82
C ILE A 105 3.27 1.59 11.83
N LYS A 106 4.37 1.01 12.30
CA LYS A 106 5.29 0.24 11.48
C LYS A 106 4.88 -1.22 11.48
N ILE A 107 4.46 -1.73 10.33
CA ILE A 107 4.10 -3.11 10.12
C ILE A 107 5.30 -3.85 9.52
N ILE A 108 5.90 -4.75 10.29
CA ILE A 108 7.05 -5.54 9.84
C ILE A 108 6.54 -6.87 9.30
N THR A 109 6.67 -7.07 8.00
CA THR A 109 6.31 -8.34 7.35
C THR A 109 7.58 -9.10 7.00
N LYS A 110 7.72 -10.31 7.54
CA LYS A 110 8.80 -11.23 7.18
C LYS A 110 8.31 -12.13 6.06
N THR A 111 8.70 -11.82 4.83
CA THR A 111 8.44 -12.70 3.69
C THR A 111 9.61 -13.64 3.50
N THR A 112 9.38 -14.93 3.67
CA THR A 112 10.34 -15.95 3.29
C THR A 112 10.31 -16.07 1.77
N VAL A 113 11.12 -15.30 1.07
CA VAL A 113 11.30 -15.49 -0.36
C VAL A 113 12.05 -16.81 -0.52
N ASN A 114 11.37 -17.81 -1.03
CA ASN A 114 11.99 -19.08 -1.38
C ASN A 114 12.82 -18.86 -2.67
N THR A 115 14.02 -18.32 -2.50
CA THR A 115 14.99 -18.07 -3.59
C THR A 115 15.70 -19.36 -4.02
N ALA A 116 15.04 -20.50 -3.93
CA ALA A 116 15.49 -21.69 -4.60
C ALA A 116 15.24 -21.56 -6.11
N ALA A 117 15.87 -20.53 -6.71
CA ALA A 117 16.14 -20.57 -8.14
C ALA A 117 17.02 -21.82 -8.33
N LYS A 118 16.43 -22.89 -8.86
CA LYS A 118 17.21 -24.01 -9.40
C LYS A 118 18.21 -23.38 -10.33
N LYS A 119 19.50 -23.46 -10.02
CA LYS A 119 20.56 -23.11 -10.97
C LYS A 119 20.30 -23.97 -12.20
N SER A 120 19.72 -23.38 -13.23
CA SER A 120 19.60 -24.03 -14.54
C SER A 120 21.02 -24.18 -15.07
N LYS A 121 21.51 -25.39 -15.08
CA LYS A 121 22.82 -25.71 -15.70
C LYS A 121 22.62 -25.66 -17.21
N GLY A 122 22.73 -24.45 -17.79
CA GLY A 122 22.74 -24.27 -19.26
C GLY A 122 21.37 -24.25 -19.94
N GLU A 123 20.25 -24.54 -19.24
CA GLU A 123 18.92 -24.50 -19.87
C GLU A 123 18.42 -23.06 -20.04
N PRO A 124 17.75 -22.75 -21.16
CA PRO A 124 17.12 -21.45 -21.36
C PRO A 124 16.06 -21.18 -20.31
N PHE A 125 15.96 -19.94 -19.86
CA PHE A 125 14.95 -19.50 -18.92
C PHE A 125 14.39 -18.12 -19.26
N VAL A 126 13.21 -17.81 -18.74
CA VAL A 126 12.51 -16.55 -18.97
C VAL A 126 12.43 -15.77 -17.66
N VAL A 127 12.76 -14.49 -17.72
CA VAL A 127 12.59 -13.53 -16.63
C VAL A 127 11.57 -12.49 -17.07
N TYR A 128 10.56 -12.27 -16.26
CA TYR A 128 9.64 -11.14 -16.42
C TYR A 128 10.16 -9.96 -15.59
N ILE A 129 10.38 -8.85 -16.27
CA ILE A 129 10.83 -7.60 -15.67
C ILE A 129 9.66 -6.61 -15.72
N SER A 130 9.19 -6.19 -14.57
CA SER A 130 8.11 -5.22 -14.42
C SER A 130 8.65 -3.98 -13.74
N GLY A 131 8.48 -2.82 -14.34
CA GLY A 131 8.81 -1.53 -13.76
C GLY A 131 7.54 -0.83 -13.28
N ASN A 132 7.53 -0.42 -12.03
CA ASN A 132 6.46 0.37 -11.42
C ASN A 132 7.03 1.73 -11.04
N ASP A 133 6.39 2.81 -11.47
CA ASP A 133 6.77 4.19 -11.14
C ASP A 133 6.10 4.71 -9.86
N GLY A 134 5.26 3.89 -9.21
CA GLY A 134 4.63 4.22 -7.94
C GLY A 134 5.62 4.38 -6.80
N TYR A 135 5.39 5.38 -5.96
CA TYR A 135 6.10 5.52 -4.69
C TYR A 135 5.63 4.43 -3.72
N GLY A 136 6.55 3.68 -3.13
CA GLY A 136 6.24 2.67 -2.13
C GLY A 136 7.12 1.42 -2.21
N ASN A 137 6.70 0.37 -1.52
CA ASN A 137 7.38 -0.92 -1.56
C ASN A 137 7.13 -1.66 -2.87
N ILE A 138 8.10 -2.50 -3.28
CA ILE A 138 7.97 -3.37 -4.47
C ILE A 138 6.74 -4.30 -4.41
N SER A 139 6.21 -4.54 -3.20
CA SER A 139 5.02 -5.34 -2.95
C SER A 139 3.70 -4.58 -3.14
N ASP A 140 3.75 -3.27 -3.27
CA ASP A 140 2.54 -2.47 -3.45
C ASP A 140 1.95 -2.73 -4.83
N VAL A 141 0.63 -2.90 -4.87
CA VAL A 141 -0.10 -3.17 -6.11
C VAL A 141 -0.16 -1.85 -6.90
N GLY A 142 0.75 -1.70 -7.84
CA GLY A 142 0.81 -0.58 -8.76
C GLY A 142 0.64 -1.02 -10.22
N ARG A 143 0.38 -0.07 -11.11
CA ARG A 143 0.42 -0.32 -12.54
C ARG A 143 1.87 -0.50 -12.96
N SER A 144 2.12 -1.53 -13.78
CA SER A 144 3.42 -1.69 -14.41
C SER A 144 3.50 -0.84 -15.67
N ASP A 145 4.40 0.11 -15.69
CA ASP A 145 4.61 0.99 -16.87
C ASP A 145 5.61 0.40 -17.86
N VAL A 146 6.45 -0.50 -17.39
CA VAL A 146 7.41 -1.23 -18.22
C VAL A 146 7.23 -2.72 -18.01
N ASN A 147 6.99 -3.45 -19.08
CA ASN A 147 6.83 -4.90 -19.09
C ASN A 147 7.77 -5.51 -20.12
N ILE A 148 8.76 -6.26 -19.66
CA ILE A 148 9.76 -6.89 -20.52
C ILE A 148 9.86 -8.38 -20.17
N LEU A 149 9.75 -9.24 -21.17
CA LEU A 149 10.13 -10.64 -21.09
C LEU A 149 11.58 -10.77 -21.59
N ALA A 150 12.48 -11.18 -20.72
CA ALA A 150 13.85 -11.49 -21.06
C ALA A 150 14.00 -13.02 -21.18
N VAL A 151 14.20 -13.53 -22.40
CA VAL A 151 14.51 -14.94 -22.67
C VAL A 151 16.02 -15.07 -22.72
N ILE A 152 16.59 -15.83 -21.80
CA ILE A 152 18.04 -15.97 -21.63
C ILE A 152 18.43 -17.41 -21.97
N ASN A 153 19.32 -17.56 -22.93
CA ASN A 153 19.93 -18.86 -23.27
C ASN A 153 21.40 -18.82 -22.87
N PRO A 154 21.78 -19.46 -21.75
CA PRO A 154 23.16 -19.46 -21.27
C PRO A 154 24.11 -20.25 -22.18
N GLU A 155 23.61 -21.26 -22.89
CA GLU A 155 24.41 -22.11 -23.77
C GLU A 155 24.89 -21.33 -25.01
N THR A 156 23.97 -20.61 -25.65
CA THR A 156 24.29 -19.79 -26.82
C THR A 156 24.75 -18.37 -26.47
N ARG A 157 24.68 -18.00 -25.17
CA ARG A 157 24.98 -16.65 -24.65
C ARG A 157 24.13 -15.55 -25.31
N GLN A 158 22.89 -15.89 -25.64
CA GLN A 158 21.94 -14.98 -26.26
C GLN A 158 20.88 -14.53 -25.25
N VAL A 159 20.47 -13.27 -25.39
CA VAL A 159 19.35 -12.68 -24.63
C VAL A 159 18.40 -12.05 -25.66
N LEU A 160 17.14 -12.47 -25.61
CA LEU A 160 16.03 -11.83 -26.34
C LEU A 160 15.20 -11.03 -25.37
N LEU A 161 15.02 -9.75 -25.64
CA LEU A 161 14.14 -8.87 -24.88
C LEU A 161 12.86 -8.60 -25.68
N ILE A 162 11.71 -8.89 -25.09
CA ILE A 162 10.40 -8.65 -25.70
C ILE A 162 9.68 -7.64 -24.80
N SER A 163 9.52 -6.41 -25.29
CA SER A 163 8.73 -5.39 -24.61
C SER A 163 7.24 -5.59 -24.93
N THR A 164 6.41 -5.60 -23.90
CA THR A 164 4.96 -5.64 -24.07
C THR A 164 4.37 -4.27 -23.71
N PRO A 165 3.47 -3.71 -24.55
CA PRO A 165 2.83 -2.44 -24.24
C PRO A 165 2.06 -2.49 -22.92
N ARG A 166 2.01 -1.37 -22.21
CA ARG A 166 1.21 -1.20 -20.98
C ARG A 166 -0.28 -1.37 -21.24
N ASP A 167 -0.76 -0.80 -22.34
CA ASP A 167 -2.18 -0.72 -22.66
C ASP A 167 -2.57 -1.77 -23.71
N TYR A 168 -2.43 -3.03 -23.34
CA TYR A 168 -2.87 -4.14 -24.20
C TYR A 168 -4.37 -4.37 -24.01
N TYR A 169 -5.16 -4.08 -25.05
CA TYR A 169 -6.57 -4.43 -25.06
C TYR A 169 -6.73 -5.88 -25.57
N ILE A 170 -7.17 -6.77 -24.68
CA ILE A 170 -7.51 -8.15 -25.05
C ILE A 170 -9.01 -8.31 -24.89
N THR A 171 -9.69 -8.63 -25.99
CA THR A 171 -11.09 -9.07 -25.92
C THR A 171 -11.09 -10.53 -25.43
N ILE A 172 -11.73 -10.78 -24.30
CA ILE A 172 -11.91 -12.12 -23.73
C ILE A 172 -13.23 -12.67 -24.21
#